data_5f287b1e430215b2ed01900a6031360b
#
_entry.id   5f287b1e430215b2ed01900a6031360b
#
_cell.length_a   1.000
_cell.length_b   1.000
_cell.length_c   1.000
_cell.angle_alpha   90.00
_cell.angle_beta   90.00
_cell.angle_gamma   90.00
#
_symmetry.space_group_name_H-M   'P 1'
#
loop_
_entity.id
_entity.type
_entity.pdbx_description
1 polymer ?
#
loop_
_entity_poly.entity_id
_entity_poly.type
_entity_poly.pdbx_seq_one_letter_code
_entity_poly.pdbx_strand_id
1 'polypeptide(L)'
;KQARPVYNLFVDQAKTMQPHYISMIMPARWYAGGIGLTDFRNEMLNDPHLIRLTDFVNSKDCFSTVDIAGGICYFLWDRDKEEVCEVTNVSGLERHTMRRNLNEFGEIFIRSNESLSIIHKVLSRSEHFLTERVQPIDAFGFPSAARGEKEPFDGCVSLIHSQGTGYIKRSDVKKNAELIDKYKATISILVPCNGEVGIDPSKGYKAITTPRIEVPGEVNTFSYLVLGAFDTEAEIKNYKQYLMCKFTRFMLRLTYSSMHIARANFIFVPDQDFTEEWTDEKLYKKYELTEDEIAFIESTIRVME
;
A
#
# COMPACT_ATOMS: atom_id res chain seq x y z
N LYS A 1 -2.60 23.39 -11.60
CA LYS A 1 -1.42 22.53 -11.91
C LYS A 1 -0.95 21.93 -10.61
N GLN A 2 -0.77 20.61 -10.57
CA GLN A 2 -0.25 19.91 -9.41
C GLN A 2 1.28 20.15 -9.32
N ALA A 3 1.79 20.52 -8.14
CA ALA A 3 3.21 20.74 -7.95
C ALA A 3 3.98 19.43 -8.15
N ARG A 4 5.05 19.47 -8.93
CA ARG A 4 5.96 18.34 -9.13
C ARG A 4 7.20 18.53 -8.26
N PRO A 5 7.78 17.45 -7.71
CA PRO A 5 9.06 17.52 -7.03
C PRO A 5 10.16 17.94 -8.03
N VAL A 6 11.19 18.59 -7.51
CA VAL A 6 12.35 19.04 -8.31
C VAL A 6 13.68 18.45 -7.83
N TYR A 7 13.69 17.73 -6.71
CA TYR A 7 14.92 17.15 -6.14
C TYR A 7 15.56 16.10 -7.05
N ASN A 8 14.76 15.36 -7.84
CA ASN A 8 15.24 14.43 -8.85
C ASN A 8 16.11 15.15 -9.89
N LEU A 9 15.70 16.35 -10.34
CA LEU A 9 16.47 17.14 -11.31
C LEU A 9 17.84 17.57 -10.76
N PHE A 10 17.95 17.80 -9.43
CA PHE A 10 19.23 18.09 -8.81
C PHE A 10 20.15 16.85 -8.79
N VAL A 11 19.60 15.65 -8.57
CA VAL A 11 20.37 14.40 -8.65
C VAL A 11 20.87 14.17 -10.08
N ASP A 12 19.98 14.33 -11.08
CA ASP A 12 20.31 14.17 -12.51
C ASP A 12 21.41 15.15 -12.91
N GLN A 13 21.27 16.42 -12.51
CA GLN A 13 22.28 17.43 -12.80
C GLN A 13 23.61 17.13 -12.11
N ALA A 14 23.59 16.64 -10.87
CA ALA A 14 24.82 16.25 -10.16
C ALA A 14 25.52 15.09 -10.87
N LYS A 15 24.80 14.06 -11.33
CA LYS A 15 25.37 12.96 -12.12
C LYS A 15 25.97 13.46 -13.44
N THR A 16 25.32 14.42 -14.10
CA THR A 16 25.83 15.03 -15.35
C THR A 16 27.18 15.71 -15.15
N MET A 17 27.47 16.23 -13.98
CA MET A 17 28.79 16.85 -13.64
C MET A 17 29.90 15.81 -13.44
N GLN A 18 29.59 14.53 -13.44
CA GLN A 18 30.52 13.41 -13.25
C GLN A 18 31.46 13.52 -12.03
N PRO A 19 30.96 13.86 -10.85
CA PRO A 19 31.78 13.90 -9.65
C PRO A 19 32.23 12.49 -9.24
N HIS A 20 33.21 12.37 -8.35
CA HIS A 20 33.56 11.09 -7.74
C HIS A 20 32.46 10.61 -6.80
N TYR A 21 31.85 11.53 -6.04
CA TYR A 21 30.79 11.22 -5.06
C TYR A 21 29.63 12.17 -5.18
N ILE A 22 28.40 11.63 -4.99
CA ILE A 22 27.19 12.41 -4.76
C ILE A 22 26.61 11.96 -3.42
N SER A 23 26.38 12.91 -2.52
CA SER A 23 25.62 12.66 -1.31
C SER A 23 24.54 13.73 -1.19
N MET A 24 23.28 13.31 -1.15
CA MET A 24 22.12 14.20 -1.06
C MET A 24 21.10 13.65 -0.09
N ILE A 25 20.41 14.58 0.59
CA ILE A 25 19.23 14.28 1.39
C ILE A 25 17.99 14.74 0.64
N MET A 26 16.95 13.90 0.61
CA MET A 26 15.72 14.18 -0.13
C MET A 26 14.51 13.47 0.47
N PRO A 27 13.27 13.92 0.13
CA PRO A 27 12.06 13.18 0.51
C PRO A 27 12.06 11.76 -0.06
N ALA A 28 11.65 10.78 0.75
CA ALA A 28 11.64 9.36 0.38
C ALA A 28 10.43 8.95 -0.51
N ARG A 29 9.60 9.89 -0.94
CA ARG A 29 8.41 9.63 -1.77
C ARG A 29 8.69 8.93 -3.10
N TRP A 30 9.92 8.98 -3.60
CA TRP A 30 10.30 8.34 -4.85
C TRP A 30 10.32 6.81 -4.77
N TYR A 31 10.37 6.21 -3.58
CA TYR A 31 10.48 4.75 -3.37
C TYR A 31 9.34 3.94 -4.02
N ALA A 32 8.13 4.45 -3.98
CA ALA A 32 6.98 3.69 -4.50
C ALA A 32 5.91 4.60 -5.13
N GLY A 33 6.17 5.90 -5.35
CA GLY A 33 5.19 6.82 -5.90
C GLY A 33 5.76 8.18 -6.28
N GLY A 34 4.88 9.17 -6.34
CA GLY A 34 5.20 10.54 -6.72
C GLY A 34 4.98 10.81 -8.21
N ILE A 35 4.22 11.88 -8.49
CA ILE A 35 3.90 12.28 -9.85
C ILE A 35 5.17 12.71 -10.58
N GLY A 36 5.50 12.01 -11.67
CA GLY A 36 6.67 12.29 -12.50
C GLY A 36 7.99 11.79 -11.91
N LEU A 37 7.94 10.84 -10.97
CA LEU A 37 9.14 10.21 -10.38
C LEU A 37 9.36 8.75 -10.82
N THR A 38 8.59 8.23 -11.76
CA THR A 38 8.72 6.83 -12.20
C THR A 38 10.09 6.57 -12.82
N ASP A 39 10.50 7.40 -13.78
CA ASP A 39 11.80 7.24 -14.47
C ASP A 39 12.95 7.41 -13.47
N PHE A 40 12.90 8.46 -12.65
CA PHE A 40 13.89 8.69 -11.59
C PHE A 40 14.00 7.51 -10.61
N ARG A 41 12.85 6.93 -10.19
CA ARG A 41 12.85 5.74 -9.34
C ARG A 41 13.53 4.57 -10.02
N ASN A 42 13.16 4.28 -11.27
CA ASN A 42 13.75 3.17 -12.03
C ASN A 42 15.26 3.36 -12.20
N GLU A 43 15.73 4.56 -12.48
CA GLU A 43 17.16 4.87 -12.53
C GLU A 43 17.84 4.61 -11.18
N MET A 44 17.30 5.16 -10.10
CA MET A 44 17.89 5.01 -8.77
C MET A 44 17.91 3.56 -8.28
N LEU A 45 16.85 2.77 -8.55
CA LEU A 45 16.78 1.38 -8.12
C LEU A 45 17.73 0.46 -8.90
N ASN A 46 18.09 0.83 -10.14
CA ASN A 46 18.95 0.04 -11.02
C ASN A 46 20.39 0.58 -11.09
N ASP A 47 20.72 1.66 -10.36
CA ASP A 47 22.05 2.27 -10.41
C ASP A 47 23.02 1.54 -9.47
N PRO A 48 24.00 0.76 -10.00
CA PRO A 48 24.95 0.01 -9.17
C PRO A 48 25.94 0.91 -8.41
N HIS A 49 26.02 2.18 -8.80
CA HIS A 49 26.86 3.18 -8.13
C HIS A 49 26.20 3.77 -6.87
N LEU A 50 24.91 3.49 -6.62
CA LEU A 50 24.21 3.85 -5.39
C LEU A 50 24.60 2.87 -4.28
N ILE A 51 25.70 3.12 -3.61
CA ILE A 51 26.34 2.18 -2.68
C ILE A 51 25.79 2.24 -1.25
N ARG A 52 25.16 3.36 -0.84
CA ARG A 52 24.51 3.52 0.46
C ARG A 52 23.21 4.27 0.36
N LEU A 53 22.22 3.82 1.10
CA LEU A 53 20.91 4.45 1.26
C LEU A 53 20.50 4.40 2.73
N THR A 54 20.33 5.55 3.36
CA THR A 54 19.79 5.62 4.73
C THR A 54 18.38 6.21 4.69
N ASP A 55 17.46 5.50 5.27
CA ASP A 55 16.02 5.78 5.24
C ASP A 55 15.49 6.12 6.63
N PHE A 56 14.76 7.23 6.72
CA PHE A 56 14.05 7.70 7.92
C PHE A 56 12.55 7.73 7.61
N VAL A 57 11.81 6.74 8.10
CA VAL A 57 10.34 6.72 7.95
C VAL A 57 9.71 7.94 8.62
N ASN A 58 10.23 8.29 9.81
CA ASN A 58 9.88 9.52 10.50
C ASN A 58 10.97 10.58 10.24
N SER A 59 10.63 11.65 9.52
CA SER A 59 11.58 12.73 9.23
C SER A 59 12.14 13.42 10.48
N LYS A 60 11.42 13.34 11.62
CA LYS A 60 11.88 13.92 12.90
C LYS A 60 13.08 13.20 13.51
N ASP A 61 13.32 11.95 13.11
CA ASP A 61 14.53 11.21 13.52
C ASP A 61 15.81 11.78 12.88
N CYS A 62 15.66 12.62 11.83
CA CYS A 62 16.76 13.35 11.21
C CYS A 62 16.65 14.86 11.46
N PHE A 63 15.46 15.44 11.29
CA PHE A 63 15.20 16.87 11.47
C PHE A 63 14.08 17.08 12.50
N SER A 64 14.43 17.32 13.75
CA SER A 64 13.49 17.35 14.88
C SER A 64 12.31 18.32 14.72
N THR A 65 12.45 19.36 13.89
CA THR A 65 11.44 20.42 13.69
C THR A 65 10.66 20.29 12.38
N VAL A 66 11.01 19.32 11.52
CA VAL A 66 10.42 19.21 10.18
C VAL A 66 9.63 17.91 10.07
N ASP A 67 8.37 18.02 9.67
CA ASP A 67 7.50 16.88 9.40
C ASP A 67 7.28 16.74 7.89
N ILE A 68 7.87 15.71 7.29
CA ILE A 68 7.77 15.42 5.85
C ILE A 68 7.01 14.12 5.66
N ALA A 69 5.81 14.23 5.09
CA ALA A 69 4.99 13.07 4.77
C ALA A 69 5.74 12.08 3.86
N GLY A 70 5.80 10.82 4.28
CA GLY A 70 6.56 9.76 3.61
C GLY A 70 8.03 9.67 4.05
N GLY A 71 8.49 10.53 4.96
CA GLY A 71 9.85 10.51 5.48
C GLY A 71 10.89 11.05 4.51
N ILE A 72 12.15 10.85 4.87
CA ILE A 72 13.31 11.32 4.10
C ILE A 72 14.34 10.20 3.94
N CYS A 73 15.22 10.35 2.98
CA CYS A 73 16.40 9.51 2.85
C CYS A 73 17.63 10.36 2.50
N TYR A 74 18.79 9.84 2.80
CA TYR A 74 20.03 10.30 2.18
C TYR A 74 20.77 9.12 1.58
N PHE A 75 21.61 9.40 0.55
CA PHE A 75 22.33 8.37 -0.14
C PHE A 75 23.78 8.80 -0.41
N LEU A 76 24.61 7.80 -0.68
CA LEU A 76 25.94 7.96 -1.25
C LEU A 76 26.00 7.23 -2.59
N TRP A 77 26.28 7.96 -3.62
CA TRP A 77 26.61 7.47 -4.96
C TRP A 77 28.12 7.63 -5.18
N ASP A 78 28.78 6.58 -5.68
CA ASP A 78 30.22 6.54 -5.91
C ASP A 78 30.46 6.13 -7.37
N ARG A 79 30.95 7.06 -8.20
CA ARG A 79 31.17 6.82 -9.63
C ARG A 79 32.10 5.63 -9.90
N ASP A 80 33.09 5.43 -9.03
CA ASP A 80 34.17 4.49 -9.25
C ASP A 80 33.91 3.11 -8.62
N LYS A 81 32.71 2.89 -8.03
CA LYS A 81 32.28 1.63 -7.43
C LYS A 81 30.94 1.15 -7.99
N GLU A 82 30.85 -0.16 -8.17
CA GLU A 82 29.62 -0.87 -8.45
C GLU A 82 29.45 -1.95 -7.39
N GLU A 83 28.55 -1.72 -6.45
CA GLU A 83 28.32 -2.62 -5.31
C GLU A 83 26.81 -2.76 -5.02
N VAL A 84 26.46 -3.88 -4.36
CA VAL A 84 25.14 -4.05 -3.74
C VAL A 84 24.95 -2.98 -2.66
N CYS A 85 23.85 -2.24 -2.74
CA CYS A 85 23.57 -1.11 -1.87
C CYS A 85 23.46 -1.52 -0.40
N GLU A 86 24.16 -0.80 0.48
CA GLU A 86 23.99 -0.87 1.92
C GLU A 86 22.80 0.00 2.35
N VAL A 87 21.68 -0.62 2.69
CA VAL A 87 20.45 0.05 3.11
C VAL A 87 20.35 0.07 4.62
N THR A 88 20.27 1.24 5.22
CA THR A 88 20.08 1.44 6.65
C THR A 88 18.70 2.04 6.95
N ASN A 89 17.86 1.34 7.68
CA ASN A 89 16.64 1.90 8.25
C ASN A 89 16.94 2.53 9.62
N VAL A 90 16.43 3.72 9.87
CA VAL A 90 16.58 4.45 11.13
C VAL A 90 15.21 4.69 11.73
N SER A 91 15.06 4.31 13.01
CA SER A 91 13.86 4.54 13.84
C SER A 91 14.31 4.96 15.23
N GLY A 92 14.22 6.25 15.55
CA GLY A 92 14.78 6.81 16.75
C GLY A 92 16.29 6.57 16.86
N LEU A 93 16.72 5.80 17.86
CA LEU A 93 18.13 5.42 18.07
C LEU A 93 18.51 4.10 17.38
N GLU A 94 17.54 3.33 16.93
CA GLU A 94 17.77 2.02 16.31
C GLU A 94 18.16 2.17 14.85
N ARG A 95 19.07 1.28 14.40
CA ARG A 95 19.57 1.22 13.02
C ARG A 95 19.65 -0.22 12.58
N HIS A 96 18.92 -0.54 11.51
CA HIS A 96 18.94 -1.86 10.88
C HIS A 96 19.57 -1.75 9.49
N THR A 97 20.76 -2.34 9.31
CA THR A 97 21.52 -2.25 8.07
C THR A 97 21.59 -3.61 7.38
N MET A 98 21.33 -3.60 6.06
CA MET A 98 21.41 -4.78 5.21
C MET A 98 21.98 -4.40 3.84
N ARG A 99 22.82 -5.26 3.25
CA ARG A 99 23.23 -5.14 1.85
C ARG A 99 22.23 -5.88 0.97
N ARG A 100 21.63 -5.18 0.00
CA ARG A 100 20.59 -5.73 -0.87
C ARG A 100 20.48 -5.00 -2.20
N ASN A 101 19.95 -5.70 -3.21
CA ASN A 101 19.55 -5.06 -4.46
C ASN A 101 18.31 -4.21 -4.25
N LEU A 102 18.35 -2.97 -4.71
CA LEU A 102 17.21 -2.05 -4.54
C LEU A 102 16.04 -2.41 -5.45
N ASN A 103 16.30 -3.04 -6.60
CA ASN A 103 15.32 -3.45 -7.62
C ASN A 103 14.80 -4.87 -7.44
N GLU A 104 14.99 -5.49 -6.28
CA GLU A 104 14.64 -6.89 -6.01
C GLU A 104 13.17 -7.22 -6.29
N PHE A 105 12.28 -6.23 -6.09
CA PHE A 105 10.83 -6.34 -6.37
C PHE A 105 10.40 -5.45 -7.55
N GLY A 106 11.27 -5.29 -8.55
CA GLY A 106 11.03 -4.50 -9.75
C GLY A 106 10.96 -2.99 -9.45
N GLU A 107 9.85 -2.35 -9.79
CA GLU A 107 9.66 -0.90 -9.60
C GLU A 107 9.26 -0.51 -8.16
N ILE A 108 9.16 -1.47 -7.24
CA ILE A 108 8.76 -1.22 -5.85
C ILE A 108 9.94 -1.41 -4.93
N PHE A 109 10.34 -0.34 -4.27
CA PHE A 109 11.34 -0.42 -3.21
C PHE A 109 10.67 -0.70 -1.86
N ILE A 110 10.91 -1.90 -1.33
CA ILE A 110 10.47 -2.25 0.02
C ILE A 110 11.37 -1.55 1.03
N ARG A 111 10.83 -0.63 1.81
CA ARG A 111 11.62 0.22 2.72
C ARG A 111 12.29 -0.54 3.83
N SER A 112 11.53 -1.38 4.55
CA SER A 112 12.01 -2.08 5.74
C SER A 112 12.84 -3.30 5.36
N ASN A 113 14.06 -3.37 5.87
CA ASN A 113 14.95 -4.52 5.75
C ASN A 113 14.34 -5.77 6.42
N GLU A 114 13.64 -5.58 7.55
CA GLU A 114 13.01 -6.67 8.32
C GLU A 114 11.83 -7.31 7.57
N SER A 115 11.21 -6.57 6.65
CA SER A 115 10.09 -7.08 5.86
C SER A 115 10.51 -8.06 4.76
N LEU A 116 11.78 -8.08 4.36
CA LEU A 116 12.24 -8.84 3.18
C LEU A 116 12.09 -10.35 3.36
N SER A 117 12.50 -10.87 4.52
CA SER A 117 12.36 -12.30 4.81
C SER A 117 10.89 -12.76 4.80
N ILE A 118 9.98 -11.91 5.31
CA ILE A 118 8.54 -12.16 5.31
C ILE A 118 8.01 -12.22 3.88
N ILE A 119 8.36 -11.22 3.04
CA ILE A 119 7.92 -11.18 1.63
C ILE A 119 8.44 -12.41 0.89
N HIS A 120 9.70 -12.78 1.03
CA HIS A 120 10.25 -13.96 0.37
C HIS A 120 9.51 -15.25 0.73
N LYS A 121 9.19 -15.43 2.02
CA LYS A 121 8.40 -16.58 2.48
C LYS A 121 7.00 -16.60 1.88
N VAL A 122 6.36 -15.43 1.79
CA VAL A 122 5.03 -15.30 1.19
C VAL A 122 5.07 -15.58 -0.30
N LEU A 123 5.99 -14.96 -1.04
CA LEU A 123 6.13 -15.16 -2.50
C LEU A 123 6.48 -16.61 -2.88
N SER A 124 7.30 -17.28 -2.06
CA SER A 124 7.68 -18.67 -2.31
C SER A 124 6.55 -19.68 -2.08
N ARG A 125 5.46 -19.28 -1.41
CA ARG A 125 4.33 -20.15 -1.02
C ARG A 125 2.98 -19.68 -1.57
N SER A 126 2.97 -18.66 -2.41
CA SER A 126 1.74 -18.09 -2.97
C SER A 126 1.87 -17.96 -4.48
N GLU A 127 0.88 -18.46 -5.20
CA GLU A 127 0.79 -18.36 -6.66
C GLU A 127 -0.17 -17.22 -7.09
N HIS A 128 -1.17 -16.92 -6.25
CA HIS A 128 -2.21 -15.92 -6.51
C HIS A 128 -2.20 -14.82 -5.47
N PHE A 129 -2.52 -13.62 -5.91
CA PHE A 129 -2.54 -12.43 -5.06
C PHE A 129 -3.86 -11.65 -5.21
N LEU A 130 -4.22 -10.87 -4.20
CA LEU A 130 -5.48 -10.12 -4.19
C LEU A 130 -5.62 -9.10 -5.33
N THR A 131 -4.55 -8.74 -6.03
CA THR A 131 -4.65 -7.97 -7.28
C THR A 131 -5.59 -8.60 -8.31
N GLU A 132 -5.79 -9.90 -8.27
CA GLU A 132 -6.69 -10.62 -9.18
C GLU A 132 -8.16 -10.38 -8.83
N ARG A 133 -8.48 -10.14 -7.54
CA ARG A 133 -9.85 -9.89 -7.04
C ARG A 133 -10.21 -8.42 -6.96
N VAL A 134 -9.22 -7.57 -6.61
CA VAL A 134 -9.45 -6.13 -6.41
C VAL A 134 -9.81 -5.45 -7.73
N GLN A 135 -10.94 -4.75 -7.73
CA GLN A 135 -11.39 -4.02 -8.91
C GLN A 135 -10.56 -2.74 -9.13
N PRO A 136 -10.48 -2.24 -10.36
CA PRO A 136 -9.99 -0.89 -10.60
C PRO A 136 -10.80 0.15 -9.81
N ILE A 137 -10.17 1.27 -9.49
CA ILE A 137 -10.90 2.43 -8.94
C ILE A 137 -12.03 2.78 -9.90
N ASP A 138 -13.18 3.20 -9.36
CA ASP A 138 -14.38 3.47 -10.16
C ASP A 138 -15.00 2.18 -10.75
N ALA A 139 -15.15 1.17 -9.90
CA ALA A 139 -15.67 -0.14 -10.30
C ALA A 139 -17.02 -0.07 -11.03
N PHE A 140 -17.92 0.83 -10.62
CA PHE A 140 -19.27 0.94 -11.18
C PHE A 140 -19.50 2.17 -12.08
N GLY A 141 -18.50 3.05 -12.24
CA GLY A 141 -18.59 4.20 -13.12
C GLY A 141 -19.25 5.45 -12.50
N PHE A 142 -19.39 5.52 -11.17
CA PHE A 142 -20.01 6.65 -10.50
C PHE A 142 -18.99 7.58 -9.86
N PRO A 143 -18.94 8.86 -10.24
CA PRO A 143 -18.03 9.82 -9.62
C PRO A 143 -18.34 10.01 -8.12
N SER A 144 -17.36 10.47 -7.36
CA SER A 144 -17.51 10.72 -5.90
C SER A 144 -18.65 11.66 -5.54
N ALA A 145 -19.08 12.53 -6.47
CA ALA A 145 -20.17 13.46 -6.29
C ALA A 145 -21.57 12.87 -6.57
N ALA A 146 -21.65 11.67 -7.14
CA ALA A 146 -22.95 11.01 -7.40
C ALA A 146 -23.68 10.70 -6.08
N ARG A 147 -25.01 10.90 -6.07
CA ARG A 147 -25.86 10.72 -4.87
C ARG A 147 -27.04 9.80 -5.11
N GLY A 148 -27.63 9.82 -6.30
CA GLY A 148 -28.88 9.12 -6.61
C GLY A 148 -30.11 9.84 -6.01
N GLU A 149 -31.26 9.18 -6.08
CA GLU A 149 -32.50 9.60 -5.46
C GLU A 149 -32.46 9.37 -3.95
N LYS A 150 -33.20 10.17 -3.18
CA LYS A 150 -33.22 10.06 -1.72
C LYS A 150 -34.05 8.87 -1.23
N GLU A 151 -35.09 8.53 -1.96
CA GLU A 151 -36.03 7.47 -1.58
C GLU A 151 -35.91 6.31 -2.56
N PRO A 152 -36.08 5.06 -2.09
CA PRO A 152 -36.09 3.90 -2.94
C PRO A 152 -37.29 3.90 -3.89
N PHE A 153 -37.10 3.32 -5.06
CA PHE A 153 -38.14 3.11 -6.06
C PHE A 153 -38.07 1.71 -6.67
N ASP A 154 -39.08 1.28 -7.37
CA ASP A 154 -39.15 -0.07 -7.93
C ASP A 154 -38.03 -0.33 -8.93
N GLY A 155 -37.30 -1.45 -8.78
CA GLY A 155 -36.15 -1.82 -9.60
C GLY A 155 -34.90 -1.00 -9.36
N CYS A 156 -34.81 -0.22 -8.28
CA CYS A 156 -33.61 0.51 -7.92
C CYS A 156 -32.53 -0.40 -7.32
N VAL A 157 -31.28 0.09 -7.33
CA VAL A 157 -30.14 -0.42 -6.56
C VAL A 157 -29.61 0.70 -5.65
N SER A 158 -29.06 0.31 -4.51
CA SER A 158 -28.50 1.27 -3.55
C SER A 158 -27.13 1.76 -4.01
N LEU A 159 -26.94 3.07 -4.11
CA LEU A 159 -25.65 3.72 -4.39
C LEU A 159 -25.02 4.19 -3.09
N ILE A 160 -23.93 3.53 -2.68
CA ILE A 160 -23.16 3.88 -1.50
C ILE A 160 -22.19 5.03 -1.84
N HIS A 161 -22.27 6.11 -1.11
CA HIS A 161 -21.41 7.28 -1.28
C HIS A 161 -20.92 7.84 0.05
N SER A 162 -19.97 8.77 0.04
CA SER A 162 -19.29 9.29 1.24
C SER A 162 -20.22 9.99 2.26
N GLN A 163 -21.45 10.35 1.86
CA GLN A 163 -22.42 11.02 2.72
C GLN A 163 -23.63 10.14 3.07
N GLY A 164 -23.62 8.85 2.68
CA GLY A 164 -24.72 7.92 2.97
C GLY A 164 -25.07 7.01 1.79
N THR A 165 -26.35 6.77 1.60
CA THR A 165 -26.90 5.91 0.55
C THR A 165 -27.95 6.69 -0.26
N GLY A 166 -27.88 6.56 -1.57
CA GLY A 166 -28.94 7.00 -2.48
C GLY A 166 -29.42 5.81 -3.32
N TYR A 167 -30.33 6.06 -4.26
CA TYR A 167 -30.94 5.03 -5.09
C TYR A 167 -30.83 5.40 -6.56
N ILE A 168 -30.49 4.43 -7.40
CA ILE A 168 -30.33 4.61 -8.85
C ILE A 168 -31.01 3.48 -9.60
N LYS A 169 -31.29 3.67 -10.87
CA LYS A 169 -31.79 2.57 -11.72
C LYS A 169 -30.66 1.56 -11.92
N ARG A 170 -30.98 0.27 -11.84
CA ARG A 170 -30.02 -0.79 -12.15
C ARG A 170 -29.41 -0.63 -13.53
N SER A 171 -30.17 -0.14 -14.52
CA SER A 171 -29.70 0.13 -15.89
C SER A 171 -28.66 1.25 -16.00
N ASP A 172 -28.47 2.08 -14.97
CA ASP A 172 -27.50 3.16 -14.94
C ASP A 172 -26.09 2.65 -14.59
N VAL A 173 -25.97 1.45 -14.02
CA VAL A 173 -24.70 0.78 -13.74
C VAL A 173 -24.10 0.26 -15.05
N LYS A 174 -23.11 0.97 -15.60
CA LYS A 174 -22.53 0.66 -16.92
C LYS A 174 -21.26 -0.20 -16.85
N LYS A 175 -20.67 -0.34 -15.68
CA LYS A 175 -19.47 -1.15 -15.46
C LYS A 175 -19.76 -2.22 -14.41
N ASN A 176 -19.23 -3.42 -14.62
CA ASN A 176 -19.32 -4.55 -13.67
C ASN A 176 -20.73 -4.79 -13.11
N ALA A 177 -21.74 -4.69 -13.98
CA ALA A 177 -23.14 -4.88 -13.59
C ALA A 177 -23.41 -6.27 -12.99
N GLU A 178 -22.61 -7.27 -13.33
CA GLU A 178 -22.63 -8.62 -12.77
C GLU A 178 -22.28 -8.67 -11.27
N LEU A 179 -21.57 -7.66 -10.77
CA LEU A 179 -21.23 -7.56 -9.34
C LEU A 179 -22.39 -7.00 -8.50
N ILE A 180 -23.45 -6.47 -9.12
CA ILE A 180 -24.62 -5.94 -8.37
C ILE A 180 -25.20 -7.04 -7.47
N ASP A 181 -25.30 -8.28 -7.99
CA ASP A 181 -25.95 -9.39 -7.30
C ASP A 181 -25.01 -10.20 -6.39
N LYS A 182 -23.78 -9.71 -6.19
CA LYS A 182 -22.78 -10.35 -5.32
C LYS A 182 -22.59 -9.59 -4.01
N TYR A 183 -22.13 -10.31 -2.99
CA TYR A 183 -21.56 -9.72 -1.78
C TYR A 183 -20.20 -9.14 -2.08
N LYS A 184 -19.92 -7.90 -1.70
CA LYS A 184 -18.66 -7.21 -1.98
C LYS A 184 -18.01 -6.68 -0.71
N ALA A 185 -16.68 -6.83 -0.60
CA ALA A 185 -15.93 -6.14 0.43
C ALA A 185 -15.38 -4.83 -0.11
N THR A 186 -15.60 -3.73 0.59
CA THR A 186 -15.17 -2.40 0.16
C THR A 186 -14.49 -1.62 1.28
N ILE A 187 -13.56 -0.76 0.89
CA ILE A 187 -12.90 0.20 1.78
C ILE A 187 -12.91 1.59 1.15
N SER A 188 -12.71 2.63 1.95
CA SER A 188 -12.41 3.97 1.42
C SER A 188 -11.11 3.93 0.60
N ILE A 189 -11.08 4.63 -0.54
CA ILE A 189 -9.81 4.83 -1.28
C ILE A 189 -8.81 5.71 -0.52
N LEU A 190 -9.29 6.55 0.41
CA LEU A 190 -8.45 7.31 1.32
C LEU A 190 -8.20 6.47 2.57
N VAL A 191 -6.97 6.06 2.75
CA VAL A 191 -6.59 5.20 3.87
C VAL A 191 -5.51 5.86 4.73
N PRO A 192 -5.51 5.57 6.03
CA PRO A 192 -4.38 5.88 6.89
C PRO A 192 -3.17 5.08 6.40
N CYS A 193 -2.13 5.76 5.96
CA CYS A 193 -0.92 5.11 5.43
C CYS A 193 0.36 5.76 5.95
N ASN A 194 1.50 5.33 5.43
CA ASN A 194 2.78 5.97 5.67
C ASN A 194 2.72 7.45 5.32
N GLY A 195 3.10 8.28 6.26
CA GLY A 195 3.06 9.73 6.12
C GLY A 195 1.76 10.35 6.62
N GLU A 196 0.98 9.63 7.41
CA GLU A 196 0.00 10.25 8.28
C GLU A 196 0.72 11.20 9.23
N VAL A 197 0.54 12.49 8.96
CA VAL A 197 1.05 13.54 9.85
C VAL A 197 0.38 13.37 11.22
N GLY A 198 1.19 13.27 12.28
CA GLY A 198 0.70 13.20 13.66
C GLY A 198 0.33 11.80 14.16
N ILE A 199 0.54 10.72 13.41
CA ILE A 199 0.42 9.36 13.97
C ILE A 199 1.71 9.02 14.74
N ASP A 200 1.50 8.58 15.95
CA ASP A 200 2.53 8.01 16.81
C ASP A 200 2.90 6.61 16.28
N PRO A 201 4.10 6.41 15.70
CA PRO A 201 4.50 5.11 15.16
C PRO A 201 4.50 4.00 16.22
N SER A 202 4.65 4.35 17.52
CA SER A 202 4.63 3.38 18.62
C SER A 202 3.27 2.69 18.80
N LYS A 203 2.20 3.26 18.23
CA LYS A 203 0.84 2.68 18.28
C LYS A 203 0.55 1.75 17.10
N GLY A 204 1.49 1.61 16.17
CA GLY A 204 1.30 0.84 14.95
C GLY A 204 0.35 1.50 13.94
N TYR A 205 0.25 0.90 12.76
CA TYR A 205 -0.51 1.41 11.63
C TYR A 205 -1.84 0.68 11.46
N LYS A 206 -2.90 1.40 11.11
CA LYS A 206 -4.19 0.79 10.75
C LYS A 206 -4.16 0.17 9.34
N ALA A 207 -3.43 0.76 8.44
CA ALA A 207 -3.22 0.44 7.02
C ALA A 207 -4.47 0.62 6.12
N ILE A 208 -5.66 0.19 6.52
CA ILE A 208 -6.92 0.36 5.77
C ILE A 208 -8.03 0.89 6.68
N THR A 209 -9.08 1.44 6.11
CA THR A 209 -10.34 1.64 6.83
C THR A 209 -11.00 0.30 7.09
N THR A 210 -11.86 0.20 8.12
CA THR A 210 -12.58 -1.05 8.41
C THR A 210 -13.39 -1.48 7.19
N PRO A 211 -13.18 -2.71 6.66
CA PRO A 211 -13.89 -3.19 5.48
C PRO A 211 -15.40 -3.26 5.72
N ARG A 212 -16.16 -2.72 4.78
CA ARG A 212 -17.62 -2.84 4.74
C ARG A 212 -18.01 -4.01 3.83
N ILE A 213 -19.05 -4.74 4.19
CA ILE A 213 -19.73 -5.66 3.28
C ILE A 213 -20.86 -4.89 2.61
N GLU A 214 -20.84 -4.83 1.29
CA GLU A 214 -21.96 -4.43 0.44
C GLU A 214 -22.71 -5.70 0.03
N VAL A 215 -24.03 -5.72 0.29
CA VAL A 215 -24.91 -6.86 -0.03
C VAL A 215 -25.37 -6.82 -1.50
N PRO A 216 -25.96 -7.90 -2.03
CA PRO A 216 -26.62 -7.88 -3.33
C PRO A 216 -27.59 -6.70 -3.45
N GLY A 217 -27.57 -6.00 -4.59
CA GLY A 217 -28.35 -4.77 -4.81
C GLY A 217 -27.65 -3.48 -4.39
N GLU A 218 -26.43 -3.53 -3.84
CA GLU A 218 -25.63 -2.34 -3.51
C GLU A 218 -24.49 -2.15 -4.52
N VAL A 219 -24.20 -0.91 -4.88
CA VAL A 219 -23.03 -0.45 -5.66
C VAL A 219 -22.46 0.79 -5.02
N ASN A 220 -21.24 1.19 -5.39
CA ASN A 220 -20.58 2.35 -4.76
C ASN A 220 -20.03 3.36 -5.77
N THR A 221 -19.70 4.54 -5.24
CA THR A 221 -19.03 5.60 -5.99
C THR A 221 -17.52 5.42 -5.98
N PHE A 222 -16.82 6.22 -6.77
CA PHE A 222 -15.35 6.35 -6.81
C PHE A 222 -14.68 6.48 -5.42
N SER A 223 -15.42 6.89 -4.39
CA SER A 223 -14.90 7.02 -3.03
C SER A 223 -14.52 5.69 -2.36
N TYR A 224 -14.93 4.57 -2.95
CA TYR A 224 -14.69 3.23 -2.40
C TYR A 224 -14.02 2.32 -3.42
N LEU A 225 -13.12 1.47 -2.91
CA LEU A 225 -12.46 0.42 -3.68
C LEU A 225 -13.12 -0.92 -3.36
N VAL A 226 -13.55 -1.65 -4.38
CA VAL A 226 -14.08 -3.01 -4.27
C VAL A 226 -12.88 -3.97 -4.22
N LEU A 227 -12.71 -4.65 -3.09
CA LEU A 227 -11.58 -5.54 -2.83
C LEU A 227 -11.83 -6.97 -3.31
N GLY A 228 -13.07 -7.37 -3.46
CA GLY A 228 -13.48 -8.68 -3.95
C GLY A 228 -14.98 -8.84 -3.90
N ALA A 229 -15.50 -9.81 -4.66
CA ALA A 229 -16.91 -10.13 -4.77
C ALA A 229 -17.12 -11.66 -4.68
N PHE A 230 -18.16 -12.09 -3.95
CA PHE A 230 -18.45 -13.48 -3.65
C PHE A 230 -19.94 -13.78 -3.81
N ASP A 231 -20.25 -15.05 -4.05
CA ASP A 231 -21.63 -15.48 -4.23
C ASP A 231 -22.34 -15.75 -2.88
N THR A 232 -21.58 -16.01 -1.83
CA THR A 232 -22.15 -16.36 -0.52
C THR A 232 -21.77 -15.36 0.58
N GLU A 233 -22.66 -15.22 1.55
CA GLU A 233 -22.43 -14.40 2.73
C GLU A 233 -21.32 -14.97 3.63
N ALA A 234 -21.15 -16.30 3.64
CA ALA A 234 -20.10 -16.95 4.42
C ALA A 234 -18.71 -16.57 3.89
N GLU A 235 -18.48 -16.69 2.58
CA GLU A 235 -17.19 -16.35 1.96
C GLU A 235 -16.83 -14.87 2.16
N ILE A 236 -17.79 -13.95 1.98
CA ILE A 236 -17.50 -12.51 2.15
C ILE A 236 -17.19 -12.16 3.60
N LYS A 237 -17.78 -12.85 4.59
CA LYS A 237 -17.45 -12.70 6.00
C LYS A 237 -16.03 -13.19 6.30
N ASN A 238 -15.65 -14.36 5.80
CA ASN A 238 -14.30 -14.91 5.91
C ASN A 238 -13.28 -13.98 5.23
N TYR A 239 -13.59 -13.48 4.03
CA TYR A 239 -12.76 -12.53 3.33
C TYR A 239 -12.57 -11.22 4.10
N LYS A 240 -13.66 -10.66 4.65
CA LYS A 240 -13.58 -9.47 5.51
C LYS A 240 -12.67 -9.72 6.71
N GLN A 241 -12.81 -10.87 7.38
CA GLN A 241 -11.96 -11.24 8.51
C GLN A 241 -10.49 -11.31 8.10
N TYR A 242 -10.18 -11.94 6.96
CA TYR A 242 -8.83 -11.98 6.39
C TYR A 242 -8.26 -10.58 6.12
N LEU A 243 -9.06 -9.66 5.56
CA LEU A 243 -8.64 -8.27 5.33
C LEU A 243 -8.34 -7.51 6.64
N MET A 244 -8.94 -7.92 7.75
CA MET A 244 -8.72 -7.34 9.08
C MET A 244 -7.50 -7.93 9.80
N CYS A 245 -6.96 -9.06 9.38
CA CYS A 245 -5.74 -9.65 9.94
C CYS A 245 -4.57 -8.67 9.89
N LYS A 246 -3.73 -8.68 10.91
CA LYS A 246 -2.50 -7.88 10.95
C LYS A 246 -1.54 -8.26 9.83
N PHE A 247 -1.37 -9.56 9.58
CA PHE A 247 -0.57 -10.08 8.47
C PHE A 247 -1.00 -9.47 7.13
N THR A 248 -2.28 -9.53 6.79
CA THR A 248 -2.81 -9.00 5.53
C THR A 248 -2.55 -7.52 5.38
N ARG A 249 -2.80 -6.74 6.44
CA ARG A 249 -2.58 -5.29 6.46
C ARG A 249 -1.11 -4.92 6.46
N PHE A 250 -0.25 -5.75 7.05
CA PHE A 250 1.20 -5.62 6.95
C PHE A 250 1.68 -5.78 5.51
N MET A 251 1.30 -6.86 4.85
CA MET A 251 1.69 -7.11 3.46
C MET A 251 1.22 -5.99 2.52
N LEU A 252 0.01 -5.51 2.72
CA LEU A 252 -0.55 -4.40 1.95
C LEU A 252 0.24 -3.09 2.17
N ARG A 253 0.64 -2.80 3.42
CA ARG A 253 1.37 -1.59 3.77
C ARG A 253 2.73 -1.47 3.08
N LEU A 254 3.36 -2.59 2.74
CA LEU A 254 4.69 -2.60 2.11
C LEU A 254 4.74 -1.88 0.75
N THR A 255 3.61 -1.76 0.09
CA THR A 255 3.47 -1.10 -1.22
C THR A 255 2.96 0.34 -1.14
N TYR A 256 2.71 0.86 0.07
CA TYR A 256 2.13 2.20 0.22
C TYR A 256 3.14 3.31 -0.08
N SER A 257 2.70 4.24 -0.92
CA SER A 257 3.46 5.45 -1.25
C SER A 257 2.63 6.73 -1.10
N SER A 258 1.33 6.59 -0.91
CA SER A 258 0.39 7.73 -0.84
C SER A 258 -0.79 7.40 0.06
N MET A 259 -1.63 8.41 0.31
CA MET A 259 -2.90 8.23 1.04
C MET A 259 -4.00 7.56 0.20
N HIS A 260 -3.76 7.30 -1.08
CA HIS A 260 -4.70 6.61 -1.96
C HIS A 260 -4.26 5.17 -2.15
N ILE A 261 -5.20 4.25 -1.94
CA ILE A 261 -5.02 2.83 -2.22
C ILE A 261 -5.69 2.47 -3.55
N ALA A 262 -5.04 1.61 -4.29
CA ALA A 262 -5.51 1.10 -5.56
C ALA A 262 -5.18 -0.39 -5.69
N ARG A 263 -5.71 -1.04 -6.71
CA ARG A 263 -5.45 -2.46 -7.03
C ARG A 263 -3.97 -2.83 -6.97
N ALA A 264 -3.08 -1.98 -7.50
CA ALA A 264 -1.64 -2.23 -7.54
C ALA A 264 -0.99 -2.39 -6.16
N ASN A 265 -1.62 -1.89 -5.09
CA ASN A 265 -1.09 -2.06 -3.74
C ASN A 265 -1.23 -3.49 -3.21
N PHE A 266 -2.04 -4.34 -3.83
CA PHE A 266 -2.34 -5.70 -3.34
C PHE A 266 -1.43 -6.79 -3.93
N ILE A 267 -0.35 -6.43 -4.64
CA ILE A 267 0.52 -7.38 -5.35
C ILE A 267 1.27 -8.37 -4.45
N PHE A 268 1.46 -8.03 -3.18
CA PHE A 268 2.10 -8.90 -2.18
C PHE A 268 1.12 -9.49 -1.17
N VAL A 269 -0.17 -9.17 -1.30
CA VAL A 269 -1.20 -9.72 -0.41
C VAL A 269 -1.69 -11.03 -1.03
N PRO A 270 -1.35 -12.21 -0.43
CA PRO A 270 -1.68 -13.47 -1.03
C PRO A 270 -3.18 -13.74 -1.02
N ASP A 271 -3.68 -14.36 -2.08
CA ASP A 271 -5.04 -14.86 -2.11
C ASP A 271 -5.18 -16.14 -1.32
N GLN A 272 -6.37 -16.40 -0.78
CA GLN A 272 -6.66 -17.55 0.05
C GLN A 272 -7.98 -18.22 -0.40
N ASP A 273 -8.24 -19.42 0.09
CA ASP A 273 -9.56 -20.04 0.02
C ASP A 273 -10.46 -19.46 1.12
N PHE A 274 -11.46 -18.70 0.75
CA PHE A 274 -12.39 -18.06 1.68
C PHE A 274 -13.62 -18.90 2.01
N THR A 275 -13.66 -20.16 1.60
CA THR A 275 -14.63 -21.13 2.15
C THR A 275 -14.33 -21.46 3.61
N GLU A 276 -13.12 -21.14 4.08
CA GLU A 276 -12.70 -21.22 5.48
C GLU A 276 -12.29 -19.86 6.07
N GLU A 277 -12.29 -19.79 7.40
CA GLU A 277 -11.85 -18.61 8.14
C GLU A 277 -10.31 -18.58 8.23
N TRP A 278 -9.73 -17.37 8.03
CA TRP A 278 -8.32 -17.08 8.20
C TRP A 278 -8.07 -16.17 9.39
N THR A 279 -7.09 -16.55 10.24
CA THR A 279 -6.61 -15.75 11.37
C THR A 279 -5.12 -15.45 11.21
N ASP A 280 -4.59 -14.49 11.98
CA ASP A 280 -3.17 -14.19 11.98
C ASP A 280 -2.32 -15.42 12.31
N GLU A 281 -2.74 -16.25 13.28
CA GLU A 281 -2.02 -17.48 13.66
C GLU A 281 -1.98 -18.50 12.53
N LYS A 282 -3.09 -18.71 11.81
CA LYS A 282 -3.11 -19.59 10.63
C LYS A 282 -2.16 -19.09 9.53
N LEU A 283 -2.14 -17.77 9.30
CA LEU A 283 -1.29 -17.12 8.29
C LEU A 283 0.19 -17.21 8.68
N TYR A 284 0.54 -16.92 9.92
CA TYR A 284 1.92 -17.04 10.43
C TYR A 284 2.44 -18.48 10.28
N LYS A 285 1.61 -19.46 10.61
CA LYS A 285 1.93 -20.88 10.43
C LYS A 285 2.08 -21.26 8.97
N LYS A 286 1.15 -20.83 8.10
CA LYS A 286 1.17 -21.13 6.65
C LYS A 286 2.46 -20.63 6.00
N TYR A 287 2.91 -19.44 6.37
CA TYR A 287 4.12 -18.82 5.81
C TYR A 287 5.37 -19.12 6.61
N GLU A 288 5.31 -19.98 7.64
CA GLU A 288 6.43 -20.40 8.48
C GLU A 288 7.21 -19.19 9.02
N LEU A 289 6.47 -18.19 9.53
CA LEU A 289 7.09 -16.99 10.10
C LEU A 289 7.78 -17.34 11.43
N THR A 290 8.96 -16.75 11.65
CA THR A 290 9.68 -16.85 12.92
C THR A 290 9.01 -15.97 13.99
N GLU A 291 9.36 -16.20 15.26
CA GLU A 291 8.87 -15.37 16.38
C GLU A 291 9.24 -13.89 16.20
N ASP A 292 10.44 -13.59 15.69
CA ASP A 292 10.89 -12.21 15.42
C ASP A 292 10.07 -11.57 14.30
N GLU A 293 9.79 -12.29 13.22
CA GLU A 293 8.94 -11.80 12.11
C GLU A 293 7.51 -11.55 12.56
N ILE A 294 6.95 -12.43 13.39
CA ILE A 294 5.63 -12.27 14.00
C ILE A 294 5.63 -11.03 14.90
N ALA A 295 6.61 -10.90 15.79
CA ALA A 295 6.75 -9.74 16.69
C ALA A 295 6.85 -8.44 15.90
N PHE A 296 7.57 -8.44 14.77
CA PHE A 296 7.68 -7.29 13.88
C PHE A 296 6.33 -6.90 13.26
N ILE A 297 5.55 -7.86 12.76
CA ILE A 297 4.19 -7.61 12.25
C ILE A 297 3.29 -7.08 13.36
N GLU A 298 3.30 -7.74 14.53
CA GLU A 298 2.46 -7.41 15.68
C GLU A 298 2.72 -6.00 16.22
N SER A 299 3.98 -5.56 16.23
CA SER A 299 4.38 -4.21 16.64
C SER A 299 4.08 -3.15 15.57
N THR A 300 4.16 -3.54 14.29
CA THR A 300 3.95 -2.61 13.15
C THR A 300 2.46 -2.31 12.93
N ILE A 301 1.59 -3.30 13.09
CA ILE A 301 0.16 -3.19 12.75
C ILE A 301 -0.68 -3.26 14.03
N ARG A 302 -1.43 -2.19 14.30
CA ARG A 302 -2.37 -2.16 15.43
C ARG A 302 -3.60 -3.04 15.18
N VAL A 303 -4.23 -3.47 16.25
CA VAL A 303 -5.53 -4.19 16.19
C VAL A 303 -6.57 -3.31 15.48
N MET A 304 -7.44 -3.94 14.71
CA MET A 304 -8.61 -3.32 14.06
C MET A 304 -9.88 -3.87 14.73
N GLU A 305 -10.66 -2.97 15.27
CA GLU A 305 -11.99 -3.24 15.82
C GLU A 305 -13.09 -3.04 14.77
#